data_9be9178aba7a0d2215f427ca7aba93b4
#
_entry.id   9be9178aba7a0d2215f427ca7aba93b4
#
_cell.length_a   1.000
_cell.length_b   1.000
_cell.length_c   1.000
_cell.angle_alpha   90.00
_cell.angle_beta   90.00
_cell.angle_gamma   90.00
#
_symmetry.space_group_name_H-M   'P 1'
#
loop_
_entity.id
_entity.type
_entity.pdbx_description
1 polymer ?
#
loop_
_entity_poly.entity_id
_entity_poly.type
_entity_poly.pdbx_seq_one_letter_code
_entity_poly.pdbx_strand_id
1 'polypeptide(L)'
;IWKEKVPQSMSSAAPLRQWKLSKNVWRIIRKNLQIKQRKPRHKKGGQKLERKTGRTAMENLIFSLNATIPVFLLMVLGLALRKIGWIDEGFASKMNQFVFRVPLPVLLFQDLATVDFYEMWDGKFVLFCFVVTFLEIFLAGLLSLLLKDRSTRGEFIQASYRSSAALLGIAFIQNIYGSAGIAPLMIIGSVPLYNIMAVVVLSFFSPERKTLDGSTVKKTLKGIITNPIIIGILVGMAWSLLRLPLPQIAQKTVSSIGATATPLGLMAMGASFDFKKALGQKGPAVAASFLKLAGFGALFLPLAAAMGFRQEKLVAILIMLGSATTVSCYVMAKNMDHEGTLTSSVVMLTTLGSAFTVTAWLYIFRTLGMI
;
A
#
# COMPACT_ATOMS: atom_id res chain seq x y z
N ILE A 1 48.41 23.94 -21.61
CA ILE A 1 48.36 24.76 -22.84
C ILE A 1 46.93 24.66 -23.37
N TRP A 2 46.04 25.57 -23.02
CA TRP A 2 44.96 26.15 -23.78
C TRP A 2 44.23 27.15 -22.86
N LYS A 3 44.66 28.43 -22.96
CA LYS A 3 43.88 29.60 -22.52
C LYS A 3 42.89 29.87 -23.65
N GLU A 4 41.63 29.86 -23.39
CA GLU A 4 40.63 30.45 -24.28
C GLU A 4 39.89 31.59 -23.61
N LYS A 5 39.78 32.62 -24.40
CA LYS A 5 39.37 34.01 -24.17
C LYS A 5 37.89 34.09 -23.78
N VAL A 6 37.65 34.92 -22.78
CA VAL A 6 36.31 35.47 -22.45
C VAL A 6 35.98 36.56 -23.46
N PRO A 7 34.82 36.55 -24.15
CA PRO A 7 34.33 37.72 -24.91
C PRO A 7 33.67 38.70 -23.93
N GLN A 8 34.25 39.89 -23.82
CA GLN A 8 33.53 41.07 -23.36
C GLN A 8 32.51 41.50 -24.42
N SER A 9 31.25 41.49 -24.08
CA SER A 9 30.23 42.46 -24.51
C SER A 9 28.84 41.82 -24.38
N MET A 10 28.13 42.23 -23.34
CA MET A 10 26.72 42.58 -23.44
C MET A 10 26.31 43.30 -22.13
N SER A 11 26.34 44.61 -22.19
CA SER A 11 25.61 45.49 -21.29
C SER A 11 24.12 45.33 -21.60
N SER A 12 23.27 45.10 -20.61
CA SER A 12 22.06 45.87 -20.33
C SER A 12 21.06 45.12 -19.44
N ALA A 13 20.83 45.72 -18.30
CA ALA A 13 19.53 45.89 -17.65
C ALA A 13 18.55 44.71 -17.49
N ALA A 14 18.94 43.60 -16.87
CA ALA A 14 17.96 42.61 -16.41
C ALA A 14 18.14 41.93 -15.01
N PRO A 15 18.98 42.39 -14.08
CA PRO A 15 19.06 41.74 -12.76
C PRO A 15 18.20 42.35 -11.64
N LEU A 16 17.65 43.58 -11.82
CA LEU A 16 17.00 44.27 -10.68
C LEU A 16 15.52 43.93 -10.46
N ARG A 17 14.81 43.39 -11.43
CA ARG A 17 13.39 43.00 -11.26
C ARG A 17 13.24 41.65 -10.56
N GLN A 18 14.11 40.68 -10.81
CA GLN A 18 14.06 39.37 -10.12
C GLN A 18 14.42 39.47 -8.66
N TRP A 19 15.32 40.39 -8.27
CA TRP A 19 15.72 40.60 -6.87
C TRP A 19 14.62 41.26 -6.03
N LYS A 20 13.80 42.13 -6.60
CA LYS A 20 12.65 42.74 -5.91
C LYS A 20 11.51 41.74 -5.66
N LEU A 21 11.27 40.80 -6.61
CA LEU A 21 10.29 39.71 -6.44
C LEU A 21 10.72 38.73 -5.35
N SER A 22 11.99 38.37 -5.28
CA SER A 22 12.55 37.52 -4.22
C SER A 22 12.39 38.15 -2.82
N LYS A 23 12.66 39.43 -2.65
CA LYS A 23 12.49 40.11 -1.35
C LYS A 23 11.04 40.20 -0.88
N ASN A 24 10.09 40.33 -1.79
CA ASN A 24 8.67 40.35 -1.42
C ASN A 24 8.15 38.96 -1.05
N VAL A 25 8.58 37.92 -1.73
CA VAL A 25 8.27 36.53 -1.38
C VAL A 25 8.84 36.18 -0.01
N TRP A 26 10.11 36.54 0.27
CA TRP A 26 10.71 36.33 1.59
C TRP A 26 10.06 37.16 2.70
N ARG A 27 9.55 38.35 2.41
CA ARG A 27 8.80 39.16 3.37
C ARG A 27 7.45 38.55 3.74
N ILE A 28 6.75 37.96 2.74
CA ILE A 28 5.48 37.24 2.95
C ILE A 28 5.71 35.96 3.76
N ILE A 29 6.74 35.18 3.42
CA ILE A 29 7.12 33.97 4.14
C ILE A 29 7.50 34.29 5.59
N ARG A 30 8.30 35.35 5.82
CA ARG A 30 8.69 35.78 7.18
C ARG A 30 7.50 36.29 7.98
N LYS A 31 6.55 37.01 7.36
CA LYS A 31 5.31 37.45 8.00
C LYS A 31 4.39 36.27 8.40
N ASN A 32 4.31 35.26 7.58
CA ASN A 32 3.57 34.03 7.87
C ASN A 32 4.25 33.16 8.95
N LEU A 33 5.57 33.15 9.01
CA LEU A 33 6.34 32.47 10.06
C LEU A 33 6.24 33.18 11.41
N GLN A 34 6.19 34.55 11.45
CA GLN A 34 6.01 35.30 12.69
C GLN A 34 4.58 35.23 13.27
N ILE A 35 3.58 35.01 12.42
CA ILE A 35 2.19 34.74 12.88
C ILE A 35 2.07 33.40 13.62
N LYS A 36 2.96 32.41 13.35
CA LYS A 36 3.00 31.13 14.05
C LYS A 36 3.65 31.16 15.43
N GLN A 37 4.33 32.25 15.84
CA GLN A 37 5.02 32.34 17.12
C GLN A 37 4.30 33.14 18.23
N ARG A 38 3.06 33.58 18.00
CA ARG A 38 2.27 34.17 19.10
C ARG A 38 1.72 33.08 20.02
N LYS A 39 2.30 32.94 21.22
CA LYS A 39 1.79 32.10 22.32
C LYS A 39 0.29 32.35 22.54
N PRO A 40 -0.55 31.34 22.63
CA PRO A 40 -1.98 31.50 22.87
C PRO A 40 -2.20 31.91 24.34
N ARG A 41 -2.93 33.01 24.54
CA ARG A 41 -3.51 33.38 25.86
C ARG A 41 -4.60 32.34 26.20
N HIS A 42 -4.48 31.72 27.37
CA HIS A 42 -5.51 30.87 27.96
C HIS A 42 -6.86 31.59 28.04
N LYS A 43 -7.86 31.13 27.26
CA LYS A 43 -9.28 31.26 27.60
C LYS A 43 -10.11 30.28 26.80
N LYS A 44 -10.95 29.47 27.51
CA LYS A 44 -12.04 28.59 27.06
C LYS A 44 -11.62 27.39 26.16
N GLY A 45 -11.24 26.29 26.83
CA GLY A 45 -10.63 25.11 26.20
C GLY A 45 -11.55 24.13 25.46
N GLY A 46 -12.85 24.06 25.70
CA GLY A 46 -13.70 23.00 25.15
C GLY A 46 -14.07 23.18 23.66
N GLN A 47 -14.67 24.29 23.30
CA GLN A 47 -15.17 24.51 21.92
C GLN A 47 -14.05 24.70 20.86
N LYS A 48 -12.86 25.09 21.26
CA LYS A 48 -11.71 25.26 20.34
C LYS A 48 -11.04 23.93 20.03
N LEU A 49 -11.12 22.97 20.95
CA LEU A 49 -10.57 21.62 20.78
C LEU A 49 -11.44 20.82 19.78
N GLU A 50 -12.76 20.82 19.94
CA GLU A 50 -13.70 20.14 19.01
C GLU A 50 -13.61 20.68 17.57
N ARG A 51 -13.52 22.00 17.38
CA ARG A 51 -13.34 22.59 16.05
C ARG A 51 -12.02 22.25 15.40
N LYS A 52 -10.93 22.14 16.19
CA LYS A 52 -9.62 21.77 15.68
C LYS A 52 -9.55 20.28 15.31
N THR A 53 -10.18 19.42 16.12
CA THR A 53 -10.26 17.98 15.91
C THR A 53 -11.15 17.63 14.71
N GLY A 54 -12.30 18.29 14.55
CA GLY A 54 -13.19 18.09 13.41
C GLY A 54 -12.57 18.54 12.08
N ARG A 55 -11.83 19.67 12.07
CA ARG A 55 -11.09 20.13 10.88
C ARG A 55 -10.02 19.15 10.46
N THR A 56 -9.29 18.57 11.41
CA THR A 56 -8.24 17.58 11.12
C THR A 56 -8.81 16.23 10.67
N ALA A 57 -9.97 15.82 11.21
CA ALA A 57 -10.67 14.61 10.72
C ALA A 57 -11.13 14.78 9.27
N MET A 58 -11.66 15.96 8.92
CA MET A 58 -12.05 16.29 7.54
C MET A 58 -10.83 16.30 6.60
N GLU A 59 -9.70 16.88 7.01
CA GLU A 59 -8.45 16.90 6.25
C GLU A 59 -7.93 15.47 6.00
N ASN A 60 -7.99 14.59 7.01
CA ASN A 60 -7.62 13.18 6.86
C ASN A 60 -8.58 12.42 5.95
N LEU A 61 -9.89 12.68 6.04
CA LEU A 61 -10.88 12.06 5.16
C LEU A 61 -10.64 12.48 3.70
N ILE A 62 -10.46 13.78 3.44
CA ILE A 62 -10.17 14.29 2.09
C ILE A 62 -8.88 13.66 1.55
N PHE A 63 -7.82 13.55 2.36
CA PHE A 63 -6.59 12.89 1.96
C PHE A 63 -6.83 11.41 1.62
N SER A 64 -7.56 10.69 2.47
CA SER A 64 -7.88 9.28 2.24
C SER A 64 -8.70 9.09 0.96
N LEU A 65 -9.68 9.94 0.71
CA LEU A 65 -10.48 9.92 -0.51
C LEU A 65 -9.63 10.23 -1.75
N ASN A 66 -8.74 11.22 -1.67
CA ASN A 66 -7.81 11.53 -2.77
C ASN A 66 -6.86 10.37 -3.09
N ALA A 67 -6.50 9.54 -2.12
CA ALA A 67 -5.69 8.35 -2.33
C ALA A 67 -6.50 7.15 -2.88
N THR A 68 -7.77 7.01 -2.49
CA THR A 68 -8.59 5.82 -2.81
C THR A 68 -9.47 6.00 -4.05
N ILE A 69 -9.99 7.19 -4.30
CA ILE A 69 -10.86 7.47 -5.47
C ILE A 69 -10.14 7.17 -6.80
N PRO A 70 -8.87 7.58 -7.05
CA PRO A 70 -8.19 7.24 -8.29
C PRO A 70 -8.06 5.72 -8.51
N VAL A 71 -7.82 4.95 -7.45
CA VAL A 71 -7.77 3.47 -7.51
C VAL A 71 -9.11 2.92 -7.99
N PHE A 72 -10.21 3.40 -7.41
CA PHE A 72 -11.56 3.00 -7.82
C PHE A 72 -11.88 3.42 -9.26
N LEU A 73 -11.52 4.63 -9.67
CA LEU A 73 -11.75 5.13 -11.03
C LEU A 73 -11.01 4.29 -12.08
N LEU A 74 -9.81 3.79 -11.81
CA LEU A 74 -9.09 2.89 -12.71
C LEU A 74 -9.81 1.54 -12.91
N MET A 75 -10.45 1.00 -11.86
CA MET A 75 -11.30 -0.19 -11.99
C MET A 75 -12.54 0.09 -12.85
N VAL A 76 -13.21 1.23 -12.58
CA VAL A 76 -14.37 1.67 -13.38
C VAL A 76 -13.98 1.89 -14.84
N LEU A 77 -12.81 2.47 -15.10
CA LEU A 77 -12.28 2.64 -16.46
C LEU A 77 -12.09 1.27 -17.14
N GLY A 78 -11.48 0.29 -16.46
CA GLY A 78 -11.34 -1.07 -17.01
C GLY A 78 -12.68 -1.70 -17.37
N LEU A 79 -13.69 -1.57 -16.50
CA LEU A 79 -15.06 -2.03 -16.76
C LEU A 79 -15.71 -1.28 -17.95
N ALA A 80 -15.53 0.03 -18.05
CA ALA A 80 -16.04 0.83 -19.16
C ALA A 80 -15.40 0.42 -20.49
N LEU A 81 -14.07 0.26 -20.52
CA LEU A 81 -13.33 -0.17 -21.71
C LEU A 81 -13.76 -1.58 -22.18
N ARG A 82 -14.12 -2.47 -21.25
CA ARG A 82 -14.73 -3.76 -21.61
C ARG A 82 -16.11 -3.59 -22.23
N LYS A 83 -16.97 -2.74 -21.64
CA LYS A 83 -18.34 -2.50 -22.16
C LYS A 83 -18.35 -1.90 -23.56
N ILE A 84 -17.40 -1.05 -23.90
CA ILE A 84 -17.26 -0.46 -25.25
C ILE A 84 -16.46 -1.35 -26.22
N GLY A 85 -15.99 -2.54 -25.78
CA GLY A 85 -15.32 -3.51 -26.63
C GLY A 85 -13.83 -3.27 -26.89
N TRP A 86 -13.18 -2.31 -26.23
CA TRP A 86 -11.74 -2.06 -26.39
C TRP A 86 -10.87 -3.07 -25.63
N ILE A 87 -11.39 -3.62 -24.55
CA ILE A 87 -10.75 -4.69 -23.77
C ILE A 87 -11.68 -5.89 -23.79
N ASP A 88 -11.26 -6.99 -24.41
CA ASP A 88 -11.91 -8.28 -24.30
C ASP A 88 -11.35 -9.09 -23.12
N GLU A 89 -11.91 -10.25 -22.87
CA GLU A 89 -11.49 -11.13 -21.78
C GLU A 89 -10.07 -11.69 -22.01
N GLY A 90 -9.71 -11.98 -23.26
CA GLY A 90 -8.39 -12.43 -23.65
C GLY A 90 -7.31 -11.37 -23.39
N PHE A 91 -7.57 -10.12 -23.75
CA PHE A 91 -6.67 -9.01 -23.48
C PHE A 91 -6.53 -8.73 -21.98
N ALA A 92 -7.65 -8.71 -21.23
CA ALA A 92 -7.61 -8.54 -19.79
C ALA A 92 -6.78 -9.64 -19.09
N SER A 93 -6.92 -10.90 -19.54
CA SER A 93 -6.13 -12.02 -19.03
C SER A 93 -4.64 -11.86 -19.36
N LYS A 94 -4.27 -11.50 -20.59
CA LYS A 94 -2.88 -11.25 -20.98
C LYS A 94 -2.27 -10.07 -20.22
N MET A 95 -3.04 -8.99 -20.04
CA MET A 95 -2.61 -7.83 -19.23
C MET A 95 -2.33 -8.24 -17.79
N ASN A 96 -3.21 -9.05 -17.18
CA ASN A 96 -3.01 -9.58 -15.84
C ASN A 96 -1.75 -10.47 -15.73
N GLN A 97 -1.51 -11.36 -16.72
CA GLN A 97 -0.29 -12.17 -16.79
C GLN A 97 0.97 -11.33 -16.94
N PHE A 98 0.92 -10.28 -17.76
CA PHE A 98 2.04 -9.35 -17.91
C PHE A 98 2.36 -8.65 -16.61
N VAL A 99 1.35 -8.11 -15.91
CA VAL A 99 1.50 -7.45 -14.60
C VAL A 99 2.13 -8.39 -13.59
N PHE A 100 1.67 -9.64 -13.53
CA PHE A 100 2.20 -10.66 -12.62
C PHE A 100 3.68 -10.99 -12.87
N ARG A 101 4.08 -11.07 -14.16
CA ARG A 101 5.42 -11.54 -14.55
C ARG A 101 6.48 -10.46 -14.59
N VAL A 102 6.09 -9.19 -14.80
CA VAL A 102 7.06 -8.11 -15.03
C VAL A 102 6.85 -6.94 -14.05
N PRO A 103 5.82 -6.09 -14.15
CA PRO A 103 5.74 -4.90 -13.30
C PRO A 103 5.66 -5.22 -11.81
N LEU A 104 4.94 -6.25 -11.41
CA LEU A 104 4.73 -6.56 -9.98
C LEU A 104 6.02 -7.06 -9.30
N PRO A 105 6.80 -7.99 -9.86
CA PRO A 105 8.13 -8.34 -9.32
C PRO A 105 9.09 -7.16 -9.27
N VAL A 106 9.09 -6.30 -10.30
CA VAL A 106 9.92 -5.10 -10.35
C VAL A 106 9.53 -4.08 -9.28
N LEU A 107 8.22 -3.90 -9.05
CA LEU A 107 7.72 -3.05 -7.96
C LEU A 107 8.19 -3.56 -6.60
N LEU A 108 8.05 -4.86 -6.33
CA LEU A 108 8.46 -5.45 -5.05
C LEU A 108 9.99 -5.46 -4.87
N PHE A 109 10.74 -5.64 -5.96
CA PHE A 109 12.18 -5.42 -5.93
C PHE A 109 12.50 -3.99 -5.50
N GLN A 110 11.89 -2.99 -6.14
CA GLN A 110 12.11 -1.58 -5.83
C GLN A 110 11.76 -1.23 -4.39
N ASP A 111 10.58 -1.68 -3.92
CA ASP A 111 10.10 -1.42 -2.56
C ASP A 111 11.09 -1.90 -1.48
N LEU A 112 11.80 -2.99 -1.75
CA LEU A 112 12.75 -3.59 -0.80
C LEU A 112 14.19 -3.14 -1.05
N ALA A 113 14.61 -2.97 -2.30
CA ALA A 113 15.97 -2.57 -2.65
C ALA A 113 16.33 -1.14 -2.20
N THR A 114 15.32 -0.27 -2.03
CA THR A 114 15.50 1.14 -1.63
C THR A 114 15.42 1.37 -0.13
N VAL A 115 15.16 0.33 0.67
CA VAL A 115 15.08 0.44 2.14
C VAL A 115 16.48 0.31 2.74
N ASP A 116 16.88 1.24 3.62
CA ASP A 116 18.07 1.09 4.44
C ASP A 116 17.76 0.28 5.71
N PHE A 117 18.19 -0.98 5.73
CA PHE A 117 17.99 -1.90 6.85
C PHE A 117 18.80 -1.51 8.11
N TYR A 118 19.81 -0.65 8.01
CA TYR A 118 20.77 -0.41 9.08
C TYR A 118 20.58 0.92 9.81
N GLU A 119 20.14 1.98 9.10
CA GLU A 119 20.11 3.33 9.67
C GLU A 119 18.96 3.55 10.68
N MET A 120 17.82 2.88 10.52
CA MET A 120 16.61 3.12 11.31
C MET A 120 16.12 1.87 12.06
N TRP A 121 17.01 0.88 12.32
CA TRP A 121 16.59 -0.41 12.84
C TRP A 121 15.91 -0.31 14.22
N ASP A 122 14.61 -0.65 14.25
CA ASP A 122 13.83 -0.87 15.48
C ASP A 122 13.33 -2.32 15.47
N GLY A 123 14.13 -3.21 16.07
CA GLY A 123 13.83 -4.66 16.10
C GLY A 123 12.50 -4.98 16.79
N LYS A 124 12.12 -4.20 17.83
CA LYS A 124 10.83 -4.39 18.51
C LYS A 124 9.65 -4.09 17.58
N PHE A 125 9.76 -3.01 16.80
CA PHE A 125 8.71 -2.61 15.87
C PHE A 125 8.61 -3.57 14.67
N VAL A 126 9.74 -3.94 14.07
CA VAL A 126 9.78 -4.91 12.95
C VAL A 126 9.24 -6.27 13.37
N LEU A 127 9.68 -6.77 14.55
CA LEU A 127 9.18 -8.02 15.11
C LEU A 127 7.68 -7.97 15.38
N PHE A 128 7.17 -6.88 15.92
CA PHE A 128 5.74 -6.68 16.11
C PHE A 128 4.97 -6.76 14.80
N CYS A 129 5.41 -6.03 13.76
CA CYS A 129 4.78 -6.07 12.44
C CYS A 129 4.79 -7.49 11.85
N PHE A 130 5.90 -8.21 11.99
CA PHE A 130 6.04 -9.58 11.51
C PHE A 130 5.10 -10.55 12.25
N VAL A 131 5.11 -10.53 13.59
CA VAL A 131 4.28 -11.42 14.41
C VAL A 131 2.79 -11.14 14.20
N VAL A 132 2.39 -9.88 14.19
CA VAL A 132 0.99 -9.51 13.96
C VAL A 132 0.54 -9.94 12.57
N THR A 133 1.36 -9.71 11.53
CA THR A 133 1.07 -10.21 10.18
C THR A 133 0.88 -11.72 10.16
N PHE A 134 1.76 -12.46 10.83
CA PHE A 134 1.62 -13.91 10.93
C PHE A 134 0.32 -14.32 11.61
N LEU A 135 -0.05 -13.63 12.71
CA LEU A 135 -1.31 -13.87 13.43
C LEU A 135 -2.54 -13.53 12.58
N GLU A 136 -2.50 -12.43 11.77
CA GLU A 136 -3.58 -12.12 10.80
C GLU A 136 -3.79 -13.26 9.82
N ILE A 137 -2.69 -13.80 9.26
CA ILE A 137 -2.73 -14.92 8.31
C ILE A 137 -3.32 -16.16 8.97
N PHE A 138 -2.85 -16.47 10.18
CA PHE A 138 -3.34 -17.62 10.95
C PHE A 138 -4.83 -17.51 11.28
N LEU A 139 -5.27 -16.36 11.78
CA LEU A 139 -6.67 -16.10 12.10
C LEU A 139 -7.56 -16.13 10.86
N ALA A 140 -7.11 -15.50 9.74
CA ALA A 140 -7.82 -15.57 8.48
C ALA A 140 -7.90 -17.02 7.97
N GLY A 141 -6.84 -17.81 8.17
CA GLY A 141 -6.82 -19.25 7.88
C GLY A 141 -7.86 -20.01 8.66
N LEU A 142 -7.93 -19.81 9.97
CA LEU A 142 -8.94 -20.44 10.84
C LEU A 142 -10.36 -20.05 10.44
N LEU A 143 -10.60 -18.76 10.20
CA LEU A 143 -11.92 -18.27 9.79
C LEU A 143 -12.32 -18.78 8.40
N SER A 144 -11.35 -19.02 7.51
CA SER A 144 -11.62 -19.60 6.20
C SER A 144 -12.19 -21.01 6.26
N LEU A 145 -11.97 -21.74 7.36
CA LEU A 145 -12.54 -23.08 7.55
C LEU A 145 -14.07 -23.05 7.64
N LEU A 146 -14.66 -21.92 8.03
CA LEU A 146 -16.10 -21.71 8.05
C LEU A 146 -16.71 -21.56 6.65
N LEU A 147 -15.88 -21.31 5.62
CA LEU A 147 -16.34 -21.21 4.24
C LEU A 147 -16.65 -22.61 3.70
N LYS A 148 -17.86 -22.75 3.13
CA LYS A 148 -18.31 -24.00 2.51
C LYS A 148 -17.49 -24.40 1.30
N ASP A 149 -17.16 -23.41 0.45
CA ASP A 149 -16.39 -23.61 -0.75
C ASP A 149 -14.88 -23.51 -0.46
N ARG A 150 -14.19 -24.64 -0.61
CA ARG A 150 -12.73 -24.74 -0.40
C ARG A 150 -11.94 -23.92 -1.43
N SER A 151 -12.47 -23.77 -2.65
CA SER A 151 -11.77 -23.05 -3.72
C SER A 151 -11.60 -21.56 -3.42
N THR A 152 -12.52 -20.97 -2.64
CA THR A 152 -12.49 -19.55 -2.26
C THR A 152 -11.63 -19.26 -1.03
N ARG A 153 -11.21 -20.30 -0.28
CA ARG A 153 -10.45 -20.11 0.98
C ARG A 153 -9.13 -19.39 0.76
N GLY A 154 -8.39 -19.76 -0.29
CA GLY A 154 -7.12 -19.10 -0.63
C GLY A 154 -7.29 -17.61 -0.90
N GLU A 155 -8.30 -17.24 -1.68
CA GLU A 155 -8.64 -15.84 -1.94
C GLU A 155 -9.08 -15.11 -0.67
N PHE A 156 -9.94 -15.73 0.15
CA PHE A 156 -10.41 -15.17 1.42
C PHE A 156 -9.25 -14.85 2.36
N ILE A 157 -8.36 -15.82 2.57
CA ILE A 157 -7.21 -15.64 3.47
C ILE A 157 -6.37 -14.46 3.02
N GLN A 158 -5.86 -14.51 1.77
CA GLN A 158 -4.95 -13.46 1.30
C GLN A 158 -5.61 -12.07 1.23
N ALA A 159 -6.88 -11.99 0.86
CA ALA A 159 -7.60 -10.73 0.76
C ALA A 159 -7.89 -10.11 2.13
N SER A 160 -8.04 -10.94 3.18
CA SER A 160 -8.30 -10.47 4.55
C SER A 160 -7.09 -9.83 5.20
N TYR A 161 -5.85 -10.32 4.97
CA TYR A 161 -4.68 -9.80 5.70
C TYR A 161 -3.82 -8.82 4.87
N ARG A 162 -3.75 -8.96 3.56
CA ARG A 162 -2.85 -8.14 2.74
C ARG A 162 -3.29 -6.69 2.62
N SER A 163 -2.37 -5.80 2.91
CA SER A 163 -2.56 -4.35 2.83
C SER A 163 -1.78 -3.74 1.68
N SER A 164 -2.25 -2.60 1.18
CA SER A 164 -1.49 -1.70 0.31
C SER A 164 -0.50 -0.86 1.13
N ALA A 165 0.29 -1.55 1.99
CA ALA A 165 1.13 -0.93 3.01
C ALA A 165 2.25 -0.06 2.40
N ALA A 166 2.89 -0.49 1.31
CA ALA A 166 3.98 0.26 0.68
C ALA A 166 3.46 1.58 0.07
N LEU A 167 2.40 1.54 -0.73
CA LEU A 167 1.88 2.74 -1.39
C LEU A 167 1.16 3.68 -0.42
N LEU A 168 0.17 3.16 0.30
CA LEU A 168 -0.65 3.98 1.19
C LEU A 168 0.10 4.32 2.47
N GLY A 169 0.92 3.40 3.02
CA GLY A 169 1.67 3.62 4.25
C GLY A 169 2.62 4.79 4.16
N ILE A 170 3.48 4.81 3.15
CA ILE A 170 4.41 5.91 2.93
C ILE A 170 3.65 7.23 2.72
N ALA A 171 2.62 7.24 1.85
CA ALA A 171 1.85 8.44 1.56
C ALA A 171 1.13 9.01 2.79
N PHE A 172 0.52 8.16 3.63
CA PHE A 172 -0.14 8.59 4.86
C PHE A 172 0.84 9.16 5.88
N ILE A 173 1.97 8.48 6.10
CA ILE A 173 2.98 8.92 7.06
C ILE A 173 3.60 10.23 6.60
N GLN A 174 3.96 10.36 5.32
CA GLN A 174 4.46 11.61 4.74
C GLN A 174 3.45 12.77 4.87
N ASN A 175 2.17 12.51 4.66
CA ASN A 175 1.13 13.53 4.77
C ASN A 175 0.95 14.02 6.22
N ILE A 176 1.04 13.13 7.20
CA ILE A 176 0.83 13.46 8.61
C ILE A 176 2.09 14.05 9.25
N TYR A 177 3.27 13.50 8.95
CA TYR A 177 4.53 13.80 9.65
C TYR A 177 5.55 14.55 8.78
N GLY A 178 5.31 14.67 7.46
CA GLY A 178 6.18 15.39 6.53
C GLY A 178 7.37 14.59 5.98
N SER A 179 7.55 13.33 6.41
CA SER A 179 8.60 12.41 5.94
C SER A 179 8.07 10.97 5.87
N ALA A 180 8.78 10.09 5.18
CA ALA A 180 8.44 8.66 5.14
C ALA A 180 8.61 7.97 6.50
N GLY A 181 9.41 8.55 7.41
CA GLY A 181 9.58 8.13 8.79
C GLY A 181 9.84 6.63 8.97
N ILE A 182 9.00 5.98 9.80
CA ILE A 182 9.11 4.57 10.14
C ILE A 182 8.48 3.62 9.09
N ALA A 183 7.84 4.14 8.03
CA ALA A 183 7.16 3.32 7.02
C ALA A 183 8.04 2.22 6.38
N PRO A 184 9.33 2.47 6.05
CA PRO A 184 10.20 1.43 5.52
C PRO A 184 10.33 0.22 6.45
N LEU A 185 10.43 0.41 7.77
CA LEU A 185 10.53 -0.70 8.72
C LEU A 185 9.23 -1.51 8.82
N MET A 186 8.07 -0.87 8.70
CA MET A 186 6.78 -1.57 8.58
C MET A 186 6.76 -2.44 7.32
N ILE A 187 7.26 -1.93 6.19
CA ILE A 187 7.35 -2.68 4.93
C ILE A 187 8.22 -3.91 5.09
N ILE A 188 9.40 -3.78 5.72
CA ILE A 188 10.30 -4.91 6.01
C ILE A 188 9.59 -5.97 6.86
N GLY A 189 8.91 -5.55 7.92
CA GLY A 189 8.25 -6.47 8.85
C GLY A 189 7.02 -7.18 8.28
N SER A 190 6.37 -6.62 7.25
CA SER A 190 5.08 -7.16 6.77
C SER A 190 5.09 -7.61 5.30
N VAL A 191 5.62 -6.82 4.38
CA VAL A 191 5.43 -7.03 2.93
C VAL A 191 6.09 -8.31 2.40
N PRO A 192 7.31 -8.71 2.80
CA PRO A 192 7.86 -10.00 2.40
C PRO A 192 6.95 -11.15 2.83
N LEU A 193 6.50 -11.13 4.10
CA LEU A 193 5.61 -12.16 4.65
C LEU A 193 4.26 -12.17 3.93
N TYR A 194 3.68 -11.00 3.62
CA TYR A 194 2.44 -10.90 2.84
C TYR A 194 2.52 -11.65 1.51
N ASN A 195 3.60 -11.46 0.77
CA ASN A 195 3.73 -12.00 -0.58
C ASN A 195 4.11 -13.49 -0.56
N ILE A 196 5.05 -13.89 0.30
CA ILE A 196 5.44 -15.29 0.47
C ILE A 196 4.24 -16.13 0.88
N MET A 197 3.52 -15.70 1.91
CA MET A 197 2.35 -16.43 2.40
C MET A 197 1.18 -16.42 1.43
N ALA A 198 1.01 -15.37 0.62
CA ALA A 198 0.00 -15.38 -0.44
C ALA A 198 0.30 -16.47 -1.48
N VAL A 199 1.56 -16.61 -1.92
CA VAL A 199 1.95 -17.69 -2.83
C VAL A 199 1.72 -19.06 -2.19
N VAL A 200 2.09 -19.23 -0.91
CA VAL A 200 1.87 -20.50 -0.18
C VAL A 200 0.37 -20.82 -0.08
N VAL A 201 -0.43 -19.86 0.40
CA VAL A 201 -1.88 -20.05 0.61
C VAL A 201 -2.61 -20.33 -0.72
N LEU A 202 -2.37 -19.53 -1.75
CA LEU A 202 -2.99 -19.76 -3.07
C LEU A 202 -2.55 -21.10 -3.67
N SER A 203 -1.27 -21.45 -3.52
CA SER A 203 -0.79 -22.75 -3.97
C SER A 203 -1.44 -23.92 -3.22
N PHE A 204 -1.67 -23.77 -1.91
CA PHE A 204 -2.27 -24.84 -1.10
C PHE A 204 -3.76 -25.02 -1.35
N PHE A 205 -4.49 -23.93 -1.60
CA PHE A 205 -5.93 -23.92 -1.87
C PHE A 205 -6.27 -23.86 -3.37
N SER A 206 -5.32 -24.13 -4.27
CA SER A 206 -5.58 -24.14 -5.72
C SER A 206 -6.73 -25.09 -6.07
N PRO A 207 -7.72 -24.64 -6.89
CA PRO A 207 -8.87 -25.46 -7.29
C PRO A 207 -8.50 -26.74 -8.05
N GLU A 208 -7.38 -26.73 -8.75
CA GLU A 208 -6.90 -27.89 -9.52
C GLU A 208 -6.38 -29.05 -8.63
N ARG A 209 -6.17 -28.79 -7.33
CA ARG A 209 -5.58 -29.77 -6.41
C ARG A 209 -6.62 -30.59 -5.69
N LYS A 210 -6.76 -31.87 -6.08
CA LYS A 210 -7.68 -32.83 -5.43
C LYS A 210 -7.02 -33.62 -4.29
N THR A 211 -5.71 -33.82 -4.28
CA THR A 211 -4.99 -34.64 -3.28
C THR A 211 -3.64 -34.06 -2.88
N LEU A 212 -3.26 -34.22 -1.62
CA LEU A 212 -1.93 -33.90 -1.08
C LEU A 212 -1.04 -35.14 -1.20
N ASP A 213 -0.40 -35.32 -2.34
CA ASP A 213 0.63 -36.33 -2.55
C ASP A 213 2.03 -35.72 -2.46
N GLY A 214 3.06 -36.49 -2.11
CA GLY A 214 4.43 -36.02 -1.96
C GLY A 214 5.01 -35.38 -3.23
N SER A 215 4.60 -35.87 -4.40
CA SER A 215 4.95 -35.26 -5.69
C SER A 215 4.35 -33.85 -5.84
N THR A 216 3.14 -33.65 -5.31
CA THR A 216 2.42 -32.39 -5.30
C THR A 216 3.11 -31.36 -4.38
N VAL A 217 3.60 -31.78 -3.22
CA VAL A 217 4.37 -30.92 -2.31
C VAL A 217 5.65 -30.43 -2.98
N LYS A 218 6.40 -31.32 -3.66
CA LYS A 218 7.62 -30.95 -4.39
C LYS A 218 7.33 -29.97 -5.54
N LYS A 219 6.26 -30.19 -6.31
CA LYS A 219 5.82 -29.28 -7.39
C LYS A 219 5.42 -27.90 -6.81
N THR A 220 4.72 -27.90 -5.68
CA THR A 220 4.35 -26.64 -4.99
C THR A 220 5.58 -25.87 -4.56
N LEU A 221 6.52 -26.51 -3.88
CA LEU A 221 7.74 -25.87 -3.42
C LEU A 221 8.55 -25.33 -4.59
N LYS A 222 8.68 -26.08 -5.67
CA LYS A 222 9.30 -25.58 -6.91
C LYS A 222 8.56 -24.36 -7.47
N GLY A 223 7.21 -24.41 -7.54
CA GLY A 223 6.39 -23.29 -8.01
C GLY A 223 6.54 -22.03 -7.13
N ILE A 224 6.70 -22.18 -5.81
CA ILE A 224 6.96 -21.08 -4.89
C ILE A 224 8.33 -20.45 -5.20
N ILE A 225 9.39 -21.26 -5.26
CA ILE A 225 10.76 -20.76 -5.47
C ILE A 225 10.93 -20.11 -6.85
N THR A 226 10.25 -20.62 -7.88
CA THR A 226 10.30 -20.06 -9.25
C THR A 226 9.27 -18.96 -9.49
N ASN A 227 8.49 -18.59 -8.49
CA ASN A 227 7.51 -17.51 -8.62
C ASN A 227 8.21 -16.17 -8.83
N PRO A 228 7.89 -15.41 -9.89
CA PRO A 228 8.56 -14.15 -10.20
C PRO A 228 8.44 -13.12 -9.07
N ILE A 229 7.35 -13.16 -8.29
CA ILE A 229 7.14 -12.30 -7.13
C ILE A 229 8.15 -12.62 -6.03
N ILE A 230 8.33 -13.91 -5.72
CA ILE A 230 9.31 -14.34 -4.71
C ILE A 230 10.74 -13.98 -5.15
N ILE A 231 11.05 -14.16 -6.43
CA ILE A 231 12.35 -13.76 -6.98
C ILE A 231 12.56 -12.25 -6.82
N GLY A 232 11.58 -11.42 -7.17
CA GLY A 232 11.65 -9.96 -7.01
C GLY A 232 11.91 -9.55 -5.56
N ILE A 233 11.24 -10.18 -4.59
CA ILE A 233 11.42 -9.95 -3.16
C ILE A 233 12.84 -10.32 -2.72
N LEU A 234 13.29 -11.54 -3.05
CA LEU A 234 14.59 -12.04 -2.62
C LEU A 234 15.74 -11.19 -3.20
N VAL A 235 15.65 -10.82 -4.48
CA VAL A 235 16.64 -9.96 -5.12
C VAL A 235 16.64 -8.56 -4.52
N GLY A 236 15.46 -7.97 -4.25
CA GLY A 236 15.33 -6.66 -3.60
C GLY A 236 15.90 -6.64 -2.20
N MET A 237 15.60 -7.66 -1.38
CA MET A 237 16.19 -7.81 -0.05
C MET A 237 17.71 -7.98 -0.09
N ALA A 238 18.23 -8.85 -0.97
CA ALA A 238 19.66 -9.05 -1.12
C ALA A 238 20.36 -7.76 -1.58
N TRP A 239 19.75 -7.01 -2.50
CA TRP A 239 20.27 -5.73 -2.98
C TRP A 239 20.46 -4.72 -1.85
N SER A 240 19.44 -4.57 -1.01
CA SER A 240 19.47 -3.67 0.13
C SER A 240 20.45 -4.13 1.21
N LEU A 241 20.47 -5.43 1.57
CA LEU A 241 21.38 -5.97 2.57
C LEU A 241 22.85 -5.83 2.14
N LEU A 242 23.14 -5.96 0.86
CA LEU A 242 24.49 -5.76 0.29
C LEU A 242 24.82 -4.27 0.06
N ARG A 243 23.89 -3.36 0.36
CA ARG A 243 24.04 -1.91 0.13
C ARG A 243 24.49 -1.56 -1.29
N LEU A 244 23.99 -2.31 -2.28
CA LEU A 244 24.39 -2.08 -3.66
C LEU A 244 23.83 -0.76 -4.16
N PRO A 245 24.65 0.11 -4.78
CA PRO A 245 24.13 1.35 -5.36
C PRO A 245 23.22 1.02 -6.55
N LEU A 246 22.08 1.70 -6.64
CA LEU A 246 21.24 1.63 -7.82
C LEU A 246 21.49 2.89 -8.66
N PRO A 247 22.18 2.77 -9.82
CA PRO A 247 22.47 3.91 -10.68
C PRO A 247 21.18 4.64 -11.07
N GLN A 248 21.22 5.97 -11.17
CA GLN A 248 20.03 6.80 -11.38
C GLN A 248 19.19 6.40 -12.61
N ILE A 249 19.87 5.97 -13.68
CA ILE A 249 19.20 5.47 -14.90
C ILE A 249 18.44 4.19 -14.60
N ALA A 250 19.07 3.22 -13.91
CA ALA A 250 18.44 1.97 -13.52
C ALA A 250 17.27 2.22 -12.56
N GLN A 251 17.42 3.11 -11.58
CA GLN A 251 16.37 3.46 -10.63
C GLN A 251 15.15 4.06 -11.35
N LYS A 252 15.35 4.99 -12.28
CA LYS A 252 14.26 5.57 -13.08
C LYS A 252 13.54 4.52 -13.94
N THR A 253 14.30 3.62 -14.56
CA THR A 253 13.75 2.54 -15.38
C THR A 253 12.92 1.57 -14.55
N VAL A 254 13.49 1.09 -13.44
CA VAL A 254 12.80 0.18 -12.48
C VAL A 254 11.53 0.84 -11.96
N SER A 255 11.61 2.12 -11.56
CA SER A 255 10.45 2.88 -11.06
C SER A 255 9.37 3.04 -12.13
N SER A 256 9.74 3.33 -13.38
CA SER A 256 8.78 3.46 -14.47
C SER A 256 8.06 2.14 -14.77
N ILE A 257 8.77 1.02 -14.76
CA ILE A 257 8.17 -0.32 -14.96
C ILE A 257 7.27 -0.66 -13.77
N GLY A 258 7.77 -0.54 -12.54
CA GLY A 258 7.02 -0.85 -11.31
C GLY A 258 5.75 -0.03 -11.18
N ALA A 259 5.79 1.24 -11.53
CA ALA A 259 4.63 2.14 -11.48
C ALA A 259 3.46 1.69 -12.37
N THR A 260 3.69 0.90 -13.40
CA THR A 260 2.62 0.36 -14.26
C THR A 260 1.83 -0.79 -13.61
N ALA A 261 2.38 -1.44 -12.56
CA ALA A 261 1.77 -2.60 -11.92
C ALA A 261 0.35 -2.33 -11.41
N THR A 262 0.17 -1.29 -10.63
CA THR A 262 -1.11 -0.95 -10.03
C THR A 262 -2.15 -0.48 -11.06
N PRO A 263 -1.88 0.49 -11.96
CA PRO A 263 -2.86 0.92 -12.95
C PRO A 263 -3.31 -0.21 -13.88
N LEU A 264 -2.37 -0.98 -14.42
CA LEU A 264 -2.71 -2.10 -15.32
C LEU A 264 -3.46 -3.22 -14.59
N GLY A 265 -3.04 -3.55 -13.35
CA GLY A 265 -3.74 -4.55 -12.54
C GLY A 265 -5.17 -4.14 -12.20
N LEU A 266 -5.41 -2.86 -11.87
CA LEU A 266 -6.75 -2.31 -11.60
C LEU A 266 -7.65 -2.32 -12.85
N MET A 267 -7.12 -1.93 -13.99
CA MET A 267 -7.87 -1.98 -15.25
C MET A 267 -8.18 -3.42 -15.65
N ALA A 268 -7.22 -4.35 -15.53
CA ALA A 268 -7.45 -5.78 -15.79
C ALA A 268 -8.52 -6.37 -14.85
N MET A 269 -8.46 -6.00 -13.56
CA MET A 269 -9.45 -6.41 -12.56
C MET A 269 -10.83 -5.86 -12.88
N GLY A 270 -10.95 -4.58 -13.21
CA GLY A 270 -12.22 -3.95 -13.59
C GLY A 270 -12.81 -4.56 -14.85
N ALA A 271 -11.99 -4.80 -15.87
CA ALA A 271 -12.41 -5.46 -17.12
C ALA A 271 -12.86 -6.90 -16.91
N SER A 272 -12.30 -7.62 -15.94
CA SER A 272 -12.66 -9.01 -15.62
C SER A 272 -13.76 -9.13 -14.56
N PHE A 273 -14.27 -8.00 -14.02
CA PHE A 273 -15.23 -8.04 -12.92
C PHE A 273 -16.59 -8.54 -13.37
N ASP A 274 -17.10 -9.58 -12.68
CA ASP A 274 -18.43 -10.17 -12.89
C ASP A 274 -19.33 -9.90 -11.68
N PHE A 275 -20.30 -9.00 -11.87
CA PHE A 275 -21.25 -8.61 -10.83
C PHE A 275 -22.13 -9.78 -10.34
N LYS A 276 -22.51 -10.72 -11.22
CA LYS A 276 -23.36 -11.86 -10.85
C LYS A 276 -22.59 -12.82 -9.93
N LYS A 277 -21.34 -13.15 -10.30
CA LYS A 277 -20.47 -13.98 -9.48
C LYS A 277 -20.13 -13.29 -8.14
N ALA A 278 -19.85 -11.98 -8.15
CA ALA A 278 -19.57 -11.21 -6.95
C ALA A 278 -20.76 -11.23 -5.95
N LEU A 279 -21.98 -11.12 -6.44
CA LEU A 279 -23.19 -11.25 -5.62
C LEU A 279 -23.33 -12.65 -5.00
N GLY A 280 -22.91 -13.69 -5.70
CA GLY A 280 -22.88 -15.07 -5.17
C GLY A 280 -21.87 -15.24 -4.00
N GLN A 281 -20.82 -14.44 -3.95
CA GLN A 281 -19.76 -14.48 -2.93
C GLN A 281 -19.85 -13.32 -1.93
N LYS A 282 -20.98 -12.61 -1.84
CA LYS A 282 -21.15 -11.42 -0.98
C LYS A 282 -20.82 -11.67 0.50
N GLY A 283 -21.23 -12.80 1.04
CA GLY A 283 -20.95 -13.15 2.45
C GLY A 283 -19.46 -13.22 2.76
N PRO A 284 -18.69 -14.08 2.08
CA PRO A 284 -17.24 -14.13 2.22
C PRO A 284 -16.54 -12.80 1.91
N ALA A 285 -16.99 -12.06 0.90
CA ALA A 285 -16.41 -10.76 0.54
C ALA A 285 -16.58 -9.71 1.64
N VAL A 286 -17.79 -9.60 2.21
CA VAL A 286 -18.07 -8.69 3.33
C VAL A 286 -17.29 -9.12 4.57
N ALA A 287 -17.24 -10.42 4.89
CA ALA A 287 -16.50 -10.93 6.03
C ALA A 287 -15.00 -10.62 5.93
N ALA A 288 -14.37 -10.89 4.77
CA ALA A 288 -12.96 -10.57 4.54
C ALA A 288 -12.70 -9.05 4.62
N SER A 289 -13.60 -8.25 4.04
CA SER A 289 -13.51 -6.78 4.09
C SER A 289 -13.65 -6.25 5.51
N PHE A 290 -14.56 -6.79 6.31
CA PHE A 290 -14.74 -6.42 7.72
C PHE A 290 -13.49 -6.77 8.53
N LEU A 291 -12.95 -7.98 8.38
CA LEU A 291 -11.71 -8.39 9.04
C LEU A 291 -10.58 -7.41 8.71
N LYS A 292 -10.43 -7.06 7.43
CA LYS A 292 -9.41 -6.17 6.94
C LYS A 292 -9.54 -4.74 7.44
N LEU A 293 -10.74 -4.17 7.39
CA LEU A 293 -10.95 -2.75 7.68
C LEU A 293 -11.14 -2.46 9.19
N ALA A 294 -11.67 -3.41 9.94
CA ALA A 294 -12.05 -3.21 11.32
C ALA A 294 -11.54 -4.32 12.26
N GLY A 295 -11.71 -5.58 11.88
CA GLY A 295 -11.47 -6.71 12.78
C GLY A 295 -10.04 -6.79 13.30
N PHE A 296 -9.05 -6.83 12.41
CA PHE A 296 -7.66 -6.89 12.81
C PHE A 296 -7.19 -5.60 13.49
N GLY A 297 -7.68 -4.43 13.02
CA GLY A 297 -7.44 -3.16 13.68
C GLY A 297 -7.95 -3.16 15.12
N ALA A 298 -9.19 -3.60 15.36
CA ALA A 298 -9.78 -3.67 16.69
C ALA A 298 -9.02 -4.63 17.64
N LEU A 299 -8.44 -5.70 17.08
CA LEU A 299 -7.70 -6.68 17.86
C LEU A 299 -6.26 -6.21 18.18
N PHE A 300 -5.53 -5.74 17.18
CA PHE A 300 -4.09 -5.51 17.32
C PHE A 300 -3.68 -4.06 17.61
N LEU A 301 -4.52 -3.05 17.33
CA LEU A 301 -4.18 -1.66 17.66
C LEU A 301 -4.18 -1.37 19.17
N PRO A 302 -5.14 -1.88 19.97
CA PRO A 302 -5.04 -1.77 21.41
C PRO A 302 -3.78 -2.46 21.98
N LEU A 303 -3.42 -3.64 21.43
CA LEU A 303 -2.21 -4.36 21.81
C LEU A 303 -0.95 -3.53 21.45
N ALA A 304 -0.89 -2.96 20.27
CA ALA A 304 0.19 -2.05 19.86
C ALA A 304 0.31 -0.86 20.81
N ALA A 305 -0.82 -0.24 21.17
CA ALA A 305 -0.86 0.86 22.11
C ALA A 305 -0.41 0.43 23.53
N ALA A 306 -0.80 -0.75 24.01
CA ALA A 306 -0.36 -1.30 25.30
C ALA A 306 1.15 -1.59 25.32
N MET A 307 1.74 -2.01 24.19
CA MET A 307 3.18 -2.21 24.03
C MET A 307 3.99 -0.91 23.92
N GLY A 308 3.33 0.24 23.99
CA GLY A 308 3.97 1.56 23.99
C GLY A 308 4.21 2.16 22.60
N PHE A 309 3.70 1.57 21.53
CA PHE A 309 3.78 2.21 20.22
C PHE A 309 2.89 3.46 20.15
N ARG A 310 3.46 4.58 19.70
CA ARG A 310 2.79 5.90 19.63
C ARG A 310 3.19 6.60 18.34
N GLN A 311 2.46 7.67 18.01
CA GLN A 311 2.74 8.57 16.89
C GLN A 311 2.96 7.79 15.58
N GLU A 312 4.06 8.01 14.87
CA GLU A 312 4.35 7.39 13.56
C GLU A 312 4.26 5.87 13.59
N LYS A 313 4.76 5.21 14.65
CA LYS A 313 4.71 3.75 14.78
C LYS A 313 3.28 3.23 14.85
N LEU A 314 2.42 3.88 15.61
CA LEU A 314 1.02 3.50 15.73
C LEU A 314 0.24 3.74 14.43
N VAL A 315 0.54 4.85 13.73
CA VAL A 315 -0.05 5.15 12.42
C VAL A 315 0.43 4.12 11.37
N ALA A 316 1.71 3.75 11.36
CA ALA A 316 2.23 2.73 10.46
C ALA A 316 1.53 1.37 10.69
N ILE A 317 1.37 0.95 11.95
CA ILE A 317 0.63 -0.27 12.30
C ILE A 317 -0.84 -0.16 11.87
N LEU A 318 -1.50 0.99 12.07
CA LEU A 318 -2.86 1.21 11.57
C LEU A 318 -2.97 1.00 10.07
N ILE A 319 -2.05 1.57 9.28
CA ILE A 319 -2.07 1.42 7.82
C ILE A 319 -1.78 -0.02 7.41
N MET A 320 -0.86 -0.70 8.10
CA MET A 320 -0.57 -2.12 7.90
C MET A 320 -1.82 -2.98 8.11
N LEU A 321 -2.57 -2.74 9.17
CA LEU A 321 -3.76 -3.53 9.54
C LEU A 321 -5.01 -3.14 8.74
N GLY A 322 -5.28 -1.85 8.57
CA GLY A 322 -6.57 -1.31 8.16
C GLY A 322 -6.61 -0.60 6.80
N SER A 323 -5.51 -0.54 6.03
CA SER A 323 -5.58 0.01 4.67
C SER A 323 -6.25 -0.97 3.70
N ALA A 324 -6.63 -0.46 2.52
CA ALA A 324 -7.25 -1.26 1.47
C ALA A 324 -6.43 -2.51 1.11
N THR A 325 -7.13 -3.58 0.78
CA THR A 325 -6.50 -4.78 0.22
C THR A 325 -5.78 -4.45 -1.08
N THR A 326 -4.53 -4.90 -1.21
CA THR A 326 -3.68 -4.59 -2.37
C THR A 326 -4.19 -5.27 -3.65
N VAL A 327 -4.06 -4.57 -4.78
CA VAL A 327 -4.40 -5.09 -6.12
C VAL A 327 -3.63 -6.35 -6.48
N SER A 328 -2.40 -6.50 -5.97
CA SER A 328 -1.60 -7.70 -6.20
C SER A 328 -2.28 -8.99 -5.72
N CYS A 329 -3.23 -8.91 -4.77
CA CYS A 329 -4.06 -10.05 -4.38
C CYS A 329 -4.83 -10.61 -5.56
N TYR A 330 -5.51 -9.74 -6.33
CA TYR A 330 -6.25 -10.15 -7.51
C TYR A 330 -5.33 -10.70 -8.60
N VAL A 331 -4.23 -9.97 -8.89
CA VAL A 331 -3.26 -10.38 -9.90
C VAL A 331 -2.70 -11.76 -9.60
N MET A 332 -2.33 -12.02 -8.34
CA MET A 332 -1.81 -13.32 -7.90
C MET A 332 -2.88 -14.42 -7.98
N ALA A 333 -4.09 -14.18 -7.48
CA ALA A 333 -5.18 -15.14 -7.52
C ALA A 333 -5.44 -15.62 -8.96
N LYS A 334 -5.60 -14.69 -9.90
CA LYS A 334 -5.83 -15.00 -11.33
C LYS A 334 -4.69 -15.79 -11.98
N ASN A 335 -3.44 -15.52 -11.60
CA ASN A 335 -2.27 -16.22 -12.17
C ASN A 335 -1.89 -17.52 -11.45
N MET A 336 -2.64 -17.86 -10.39
CA MET A 336 -2.44 -19.06 -9.59
C MET A 336 -3.72 -19.94 -9.60
N ASP A 337 -4.46 -19.91 -10.71
CA ASP A 337 -5.61 -20.74 -11.03
C ASP A 337 -6.85 -20.54 -10.12
N HIS A 338 -6.95 -19.37 -9.48
CA HIS A 338 -8.15 -18.96 -8.76
C HIS A 338 -9.06 -18.08 -9.61
N GLU A 339 -10.36 -18.04 -9.29
CA GLU A 339 -11.32 -17.20 -10.02
C GLU A 339 -11.03 -15.70 -9.91
N GLY A 340 -10.47 -15.23 -8.79
CA GLY A 340 -10.23 -13.83 -8.50
C GLY A 340 -11.49 -13.01 -8.19
N THR A 341 -12.67 -13.62 -8.21
CA THR A 341 -13.96 -12.95 -8.00
C THR A 341 -14.09 -12.44 -6.57
N LEU A 342 -13.76 -13.27 -5.58
CA LEU A 342 -13.78 -12.89 -4.19
C LEU A 342 -12.74 -11.78 -3.92
N THR A 343 -11.54 -11.97 -4.41
CA THR A 343 -10.44 -11.00 -4.21
C THR A 343 -10.77 -9.65 -4.85
N SER A 344 -11.31 -9.61 -6.08
CA SER A 344 -11.69 -8.35 -6.72
C SER A 344 -12.80 -7.61 -5.96
N SER A 345 -13.78 -8.36 -5.43
CA SER A 345 -14.85 -7.80 -4.59
C SER A 345 -14.30 -7.19 -3.30
N VAL A 346 -13.38 -7.90 -2.62
CA VAL A 346 -12.73 -7.40 -1.40
C VAL A 346 -11.86 -6.18 -1.68
N VAL A 347 -11.07 -6.17 -2.77
CA VAL A 347 -10.27 -4.99 -3.17
C VAL A 347 -11.18 -3.78 -3.37
N MET A 348 -12.30 -3.94 -4.07
CA MET A 348 -13.26 -2.85 -4.31
C MET A 348 -13.87 -2.32 -3.00
N LEU A 349 -14.39 -3.22 -2.16
CA LEU A 349 -15.03 -2.86 -0.89
C LEU A 349 -14.04 -2.19 0.07
N THR A 350 -12.83 -2.76 0.20
CA THR A 350 -11.82 -2.22 1.11
C THR A 350 -11.20 -0.93 0.62
N THR A 351 -11.10 -0.73 -0.70
CA THR A 351 -10.63 0.55 -1.28
C THR A 351 -11.56 1.69 -0.89
N LEU A 352 -12.88 1.51 -1.04
CA LEU A 352 -13.86 2.52 -0.64
C LEU A 352 -13.96 2.65 0.88
N GLY A 353 -14.01 1.52 1.59
CA GLY A 353 -14.18 1.49 3.05
C GLY A 353 -12.98 2.03 3.83
N SER A 354 -11.74 1.82 3.34
CA SER A 354 -10.54 2.22 4.06
C SER A 354 -10.43 3.73 4.29
N ALA A 355 -10.95 4.55 3.39
CA ALA A 355 -10.97 6.00 3.57
C ALA A 355 -11.71 6.41 4.86
N PHE A 356 -12.80 5.73 5.17
CA PHE A 356 -13.60 5.99 6.37
C PHE A 356 -13.00 5.32 7.61
N THR A 357 -12.61 4.06 7.51
CA THR A 357 -12.11 3.30 8.68
C THR A 357 -10.76 3.81 9.16
N VAL A 358 -9.82 4.12 8.27
CA VAL A 358 -8.53 4.71 8.64
C VAL A 358 -8.74 6.10 9.27
N THR A 359 -9.62 6.92 8.69
CA THR A 359 -9.95 8.24 9.26
C THR A 359 -10.57 8.12 10.65
N ALA A 360 -11.48 7.15 10.87
CA ALA A 360 -12.08 6.89 12.18
C ALA A 360 -11.03 6.49 13.22
N TRP A 361 -10.11 5.59 12.87
CA TRP A 361 -9.00 5.18 13.75
C TRP A 361 -8.06 6.34 14.07
N LEU A 362 -7.68 7.15 13.09
CA LEU A 362 -6.86 8.34 13.31
C LEU A 362 -7.56 9.34 14.24
N TYR A 363 -8.87 9.50 14.09
CA TYR A 363 -9.67 10.33 14.99
C TYR A 363 -9.64 9.80 16.43
N ILE A 364 -9.85 8.49 16.61
CA ILE A 364 -9.77 7.83 17.93
C ILE A 364 -8.40 8.05 18.57
N PHE A 365 -7.32 7.81 17.83
CA PHE A 365 -5.95 7.95 18.35
C PHE A 365 -5.62 9.39 18.75
N ARG A 366 -6.08 10.38 17.98
CA ARG A 366 -5.93 11.80 18.35
C ARG A 366 -6.72 12.17 19.58
N THR A 367 -7.95 11.68 19.69
CA THR A 367 -8.79 11.93 20.88
C THR A 367 -8.17 11.33 22.15
N LEU A 368 -7.50 10.19 22.03
CA LEU A 368 -6.79 9.52 23.11
C LEU A 368 -5.37 10.07 23.35
N GLY A 369 -4.93 11.06 22.58
CA GLY A 369 -3.59 11.65 22.70
C GLY A 369 -2.44 10.70 22.36
N MET A 370 -2.71 9.70 21.49
CA MET A 370 -1.72 8.68 21.09
C MET A 370 -0.91 9.11 19.84
N ILE A 371 -1.45 10.07 19.06
CA ILE A 371 -0.83 10.67 17.86
C ILE A 371 -1.04 12.17 17.83
#